data_165f06c8f38de71330e16c7c1805fc7d
#
_entry.id   165f06c8f38de71330e16c7c1805fc7d
#
_cell.length_a   1.000
_cell.length_b   1.000
_cell.length_c   1.000
_cell.angle_alpha   90.00
_cell.angle_beta   90.00
_cell.angle_gamma   90.00
#
_symmetry.space_group_name_H-M   'P 1'
#
loop_
_entity.id
_entity.type
_entity.pdbx_description
1 polymer ?
#
loop_
_entity_poly.entity_id
_entity_poly.type
_entity_poly.pdbx_seq_one_letter_code
_entity_poly.pdbx_strand_id
1 'polypeptide(L)'
;NLLVAAMTGIFSGDFVEAVRNVCKVLNITGKVFPVTASDVELVATLENGQTVVGESRIGSSVSDHNSHIKKVRLRSKSDYLMPVEPLKEILDEVRKADLITLGPGSLYTSVLPNLVIGDLKDAIMESKAPVVYINNIMTQPGETDEYTAFDHVLAILDHTYDSFIDYCIVNTGKISGALLEKYSDDGSCPVAYDKE
;
A
#
# COMPACT_ATOMS: atom_id res chain seq x y z
N ASN A 1 7.10 13.23 8.70
CA ASN A 1 6.05 13.01 9.71
C ASN A 1 5.89 14.20 10.69
N LEU A 2 7.00 14.80 11.22
CA LEU A 2 6.90 15.92 12.19
C LEU A 2 6.19 17.15 11.61
N LEU A 3 6.44 17.52 10.34
CA LEU A 3 5.77 18.64 9.69
C LEU A 3 4.26 18.41 9.60
N VAL A 4 3.84 17.21 9.18
CA VAL A 4 2.42 16.86 9.09
C VAL A 4 1.77 16.88 10.48
N ALA A 5 2.42 16.32 11.49
CA ALA A 5 1.92 16.33 12.87
C ALA A 5 1.77 17.75 13.42
N ALA A 6 2.76 18.63 13.18
CA ALA A 6 2.69 20.02 13.59
C ALA A 6 1.54 20.78 12.89
N MET A 7 1.37 20.57 11.59
CA MET A 7 0.27 21.16 10.81
C MET A 7 -1.08 20.64 11.29
N THR A 8 -1.22 19.35 11.60
CA THR A 8 -2.45 18.79 12.17
C THR A 8 -2.82 19.49 13.50
N GLY A 9 -1.83 19.77 14.33
CA GLY A 9 -2.04 20.56 15.56
C GLY A 9 -2.51 21.99 15.28
N ILE A 10 -1.95 22.68 14.28
CA ILE A 10 -2.34 24.04 13.87
C ILE A 10 -3.78 24.07 13.34
N PHE A 11 -4.18 23.05 12.60
CA PHE A 11 -5.54 22.93 12.03
C PHE A 11 -6.51 22.18 12.97
N SER A 12 -6.30 22.24 14.26
CA SER A 12 -7.22 21.70 15.28
C SER A 12 -7.57 20.21 15.10
N GLY A 13 -6.64 19.43 14.58
CA GLY A 13 -6.82 18.00 14.33
C GLY A 13 -7.34 17.65 12.93
N ASP A 14 -7.67 18.63 12.09
CA ASP A 14 -8.06 18.37 10.69
C ASP A 14 -6.85 17.91 9.88
N PHE A 15 -6.73 16.57 9.73
CA PHE A 15 -5.63 15.94 9.03
C PHE A 15 -5.65 16.23 7.52
N VAL A 16 -6.83 16.28 6.91
CA VAL A 16 -6.97 16.54 5.47
C VAL A 16 -6.50 17.96 5.14
N GLU A 17 -6.93 18.95 5.93
CA GLU A 17 -6.52 20.33 5.74
C GLU A 17 -5.03 20.53 6.08
N ALA A 18 -4.51 19.81 7.07
CA ALA A 18 -3.08 19.79 7.37
C ALA A 18 -2.25 19.33 6.18
N VAL A 19 -2.61 18.20 5.55
CA VAL A 19 -1.91 17.67 4.35
C VAL A 19 -1.98 18.67 3.20
N ARG A 20 -3.13 19.28 2.93
CA ARG A 20 -3.28 20.31 1.88
C ARG A 20 -2.33 21.48 2.11
N ASN A 21 -2.18 21.92 3.34
CA ASN A 21 -1.31 23.05 3.67
C ASN A 21 0.17 22.67 3.68
N VAL A 22 0.53 21.45 4.06
CA VAL A 22 1.89 20.90 3.85
C VAL A 22 2.27 20.94 2.38
N CYS A 23 1.38 20.55 1.48
CA CYS A 23 1.63 20.61 0.03
C CYS A 23 1.90 22.05 -0.46
N LYS A 24 1.15 23.04 0.07
CA LYS A 24 1.40 24.46 -0.24
C LYS A 24 2.75 24.94 0.27
N VAL A 25 3.10 24.62 1.51
CA VAL A 25 4.39 25.01 2.12
C VAL A 25 5.57 24.40 1.35
N LEU A 26 5.44 23.15 0.90
CA LEU A 26 6.47 22.46 0.13
C LEU A 26 6.44 22.80 -1.37
N ASN A 27 5.53 23.66 -1.81
CA ASN A 27 5.32 24.05 -3.22
C ASN A 27 5.22 22.84 -4.16
N ILE A 28 4.45 21.83 -3.76
CA ILE A 28 4.21 20.62 -4.56
C ILE A 28 3.34 20.97 -5.76
N THR A 29 3.76 20.59 -6.97
CA THR A 29 3.01 20.83 -8.22
C THR A 29 1.82 19.86 -8.38
N GLY A 30 1.93 18.65 -7.84
CA GLY A 30 0.84 17.68 -7.82
C GLY A 30 -0.13 17.90 -6.66
N LYS A 31 -1.06 16.97 -6.50
CA LYS A 31 -1.98 16.91 -5.36
C LYS A 31 -1.64 15.69 -4.50
N VAL A 32 -1.64 15.85 -3.19
CA VAL A 32 -1.51 14.75 -2.23
C VAL A 32 -2.77 14.72 -1.37
N PHE A 33 -3.38 13.56 -1.30
CA PHE A 33 -4.56 13.33 -0.49
C PHE A 33 -4.33 12.16 0.46
N PRO A 34 -4.74 12.25 1.73
CA PRO A 34 -4.99 11.03 2.51
C PRO A 34 -6.17 10.29 1.89
N VAL A 35 -6.10 8.97 1.80
CA VAL A 35 -7.20 8.21 1.17
C VAL A 35 -8.49 8.32 1.98
N THR A 36 -8.37 8.38 3.30
CA THR A 36 -9.49 8.57 4.22
C THR A 36 -9.18 9.62 5.28
N ALA A 37 -10.21 10.27 5.82
CA ALA A 37 -10.10 11.14 6.99
C ALA A 37 -10.28 10.38 8.31
N SER A 38 -10.66 9.10 8.26
CA SER A 38 -10.89 8.28 9.46
C SER A 38 -9.56 7.91 10.13
N ASP A 39 -9.55 7.89 11.47
CA ASP A 39 -8.44 7.27 12.21
C ASP A 39 -8.57 5.76 12.14
N VAL A 40 -7.64 5.15 11.42
CA VAL A 40 -7.68 3.73 11.08
C VAL A 40 -6.48 2.99 11.60
N GLU A 41 -6.62 1.68 11.72
CA GLU A 41 -5.53 0.75 11.96
C GLU A 41 -5.54 -0.38 10.93
N LEU A 42 -4.36 -0.81 10.53
CA LEU A 42 -4.19 -1.93 9.63
C LEU A 42 -4.28 -3.24 10.42
N VAL A 43 -5.05 -4.18 9.88
CA VAL A 43 -5.27 -5.51 10.46
C VAL A 43 -4.90 -6.56 9.41
N ALA A 44 -3.91 -7.38 9.71
CA ALA A 44 -3.53 -8.52 8.89
C ALA A 44 -4.10 -9.81 9.48
N THR A 45 -4.60 -10.69 8.63
CA THR A 45 -4.94 -12.07 8.94
C THR A 45 -3.89 -12.96 8.31
N LEU A 46 -3.24 -13.80 9.08
CA LEU A 46 -2.24 -14.75 8.64
C LEU A 46 -2.89 -16.04 8.12
N GLU A 47 -2.14 -16.84 7.35
CA GLU A 47 -2.60 -18.13 6.83
C GLU A 47 -3.00 -19.11 7.94
N ASN A 48 -2.30 -19.06 9.09
CA ASN A 48 -2.63 -19.86 10.27
C ASN A 48 -3.89 -19.38 11.03
N GLY A 49 -4.57 -18.33 10.54
CA GLY A 49 -5.78 -17.75 11.11
C GLY A 49 -5.54 -16.73 12.22
N GLN A 50 -4.32 -16.49 12.62
CA GLN A 50 -4.00 -15.43 13.59
C GLN A 50 -4.20 -14.05 13.00
N THR A 51 -4.46 -13.08 13.87
CA THR A 51 -4.66 -11.67 13.48
C THR A 51 -3.62 -10.80 14.14
N VAL A 52 -2.98 -9.96 13.33
CA VAL A 52 -2.00 -8.96 13.76
C VAL A 52 -2.56 -7.57 13.50
N VAL A 53 -2.44 -6.67 14.47
CA VAL A 53 -2.98 -5.32 14.40
C VAL A 53 -1.86 -4.30 14.53
N GLY A 54 -1.83 -3.35 13.59
CA GLY A 54 -0.88 -2.24 13.53
C GLY A 54 0.24 -2.48 12.52
N GLU A 55 0.48 -1.48 11.67
CA GLU A 55 1.47 -1.50 10.58
C GLU A 55 2.86 -1.94 11.04
N SER A 56 3.37 -1.32 12.11
CA SER A 56 4.71 -1.61 12.65
C SER A 56 4.88 -3.04 13.19
N ARG A 57 3.78 -3.72 13.50
CA ARG A 57 3.77 -5.09 14.02
C ARG A 57 3.61 -6.12 12.91
N ILE A 58 3.03 -5.73 11.79
CA ILE A 58 2.76 -6.66 10.68
C ILE A 58 4.08 -7.14 10.07
N GLY A 59 5.01 -6.25 9.77
CA GLY A 59 6.31 -6.61 9.21
C GLY A 59 7.23 -7.38 10.17
N SER A 60 7.05 -7.24 11.50
CA SER A 60 7.84 -7.99 12.49
C SER A 60 7.22 -9.32 12.89
N SER A 61 5.92 -9.49 12.69
CA SER A 61 5.18 -10.63 13.24
C SER A 61 5.17 -11.86 12.36
N VAL A 62 5.47 -11.75 11.06
CA VAL A 62 5.55 -12.94 10.19
C VAL A 62 6.76 -13.80 10.59
N SER A 63 7.90 -13.18 10.93
CA SER A 63 9.06 -13.89 11.48
C SER A 63 8.75 -14.56 12.83
N ASP A 64 7.92 -13.94 13.67
CA ASP A 64 7.56 -14.47 14.99
C ASP A 64 6.50 -15.58 14.91
N HIS A 65 5.63 -15.55 13.88
CA HIS A 65 4.51 -16.51 13.74
C HIS A 65 4.73 -17.58 12.67
N ASN A 66 5.81 -17.51 11.91
CA ASN A 66 6.16 -18.44 10.83
C ASN A 66 4.97 -18.73 9.89
N SER A 67 4.26 -17.66 9.51
CA SER A 67 3.04 -17.75 8.69
C SER A 67 2.88 -16.49 7.85
N HIS A 68 2.65 -16.67 6.54
CA HIS A 68 2.47 -15.56 5.59
C HIS A 68 1.18 -14.78 5.85
N ILE A 69 1.17 -13.53 5.37
CA ILE A 69 -0.02 -12.69 5.41
C ILE A 69 -0.99 -13.21 4.34
N LYS A 70 -2.18 -13.59 4.78
CA LYS A 70 -3.25 -14.02 3.88
C LYS A 70 -4.08 -12.85 3.38
N LYS A 71 -4.42 -11.92 4.27
CA LYS A 71 -5.29 -10.78 3.94
C LYS A 71 -5.05 -9.60 4.86
N VAL A 72 -5.19 -8.40 4.31
CA VAL A 72 -5.21 -7.16 5.10
C VAL A 72 -6.55 -6.44 4.96
N ARG A 73 -6.92 -5.68 5.99
CA ARG A 73 -8.06 -4.79 5.99
C ARG A 73 -7.79 -3.59 6.88
N LEU A 74 -8.52 -2.52 6.65
CA LEU A 74 -8.54 -1.37 7.55
C LEU A 74 -9.73 -1.46 8.49
N ARG A 75 -9.55 -0.94 9.69
CA ARG A 75 -10.55 -0.86 10.73
C ARG A 75 -10.53 0.52 11.34
N SER A 76 -11.70 1.15 11.50
CA SER A 76 -11.82 2.39 12.23
C SER A 76 -11.48 2.17 13.71
N LYS A 77 -10.69 3.07 14.31
CA LYS A 77 -10.39 3.02 15.75
C LYS A 77 -11.50 3.59 16.61
N SER A 78 -12.29 4.52 16.07
CA SER A 78 -13.40 5.14 16.78
C SER A 78 -14.62 4.22 16.91
N ASP A 79 -14.91 3.45 15.86
CA ASP A 79 -15.98 2.45 15.84
C ASP A 79 -15.62 1.31 14.90
N TYR A 80 -15.39 0.13 15.43
CA TYR A 80 -14.96 -1.05 14.68
C TYR A 80 -16.01 -1.60 13.70
N LEU A 81 -17.25 -1.17 13.81
CA LEU A 81 -18.34 -1.57 12.93
C LEU A 81 -18.55 -0.60 11.77
N MET A 82 -18.00 0.61 11.87
CA MET A 82 -18.12 1.60 10.81
C MET A 82 -17.18 1.27 9.63
N PRO A 83 -17.70 1.31 8.40
CA PRO A 83 -16.87 1.18 7.22
C PRO A 83 -15.86 2.34 7.13
N VAL A 84 -14.70 2.06 6.57
CA VAL A 84 -13.70 3.09 6.27
C VAL A 84 -13.95 3.58 4.86
N GLU A 85 -14.39 4.83 4.74
CA GLU A 85 -14.75 5.42 3.46
C GLU A 85 -13.60 6.27 2.89
N PRO A 86 -13.40 6.25 1.57
CA PRO A 86 -12.44 7.14 0.91
C PRO A 86 -12.97 8.57 0.84
N LEU A 87 -12.06 9.54 0.71
CA LEU A 87 -12.47 10.91 0.39
C LEU A 87 -13.07 10.98 -1.01
N LYS A 88 -14.20 11.66 -1.14
CA LYS A 88 -14.88 11.83 -2.44
C LYS A 88 -13.97 12.43 -3.52
N GLU A 89 -13.10 13.36 -3.12
CA GLU A 89 -12.15 14.01 -4.04
C GLU A 89 -11.19 12.99 -4.69
N ILE A 90 -10.80 11.94 -3.96
CA ILE A 90 -9.94 10.88 -4.52
C ILE A 90 -10.69 10.06 -5.56
N LEU A 91 -11.94 9.69 -5.28
CA LEU A 91 -12.77 8.95 -6.23
C LEU A 91 -12.94 9.75 -7.54
N ASP A 92 -13.12 11.07 -7.43
CA ASP A 92 -13.27 11.95 -8.58
C ASP A 92 -11.96 12.10 -9.37
N GLU A 93 -10.80 12.17 -8.71
CA GLU A 93 -9.48 12.22 -9.38
C GLU A 93 -9.14 10.88 -10.05
N VAL A 94 -9.42 9.75 -9.39
CA VAL A 94 -9.21 8.41 -9.96
C VAL A 94 -10.02 8.20 -11.23
N ARG A 95 -11.31 8.61 -11.24
CA ARG A 95 -12.17 8.48 -12.44
C ARG A 95 -11.71 9.33 -13.61
N LYS A 96 -10.94 10.39 -13.37
CA LYS A 96 -10.41 11.32 -14.40
C LYS A 96 -8.97 11.01 -14.78
N ALA A 97 -8.34 10.05 -14.17
CA ALA A 97 -6.94 9.73 -14.41
C ALA A 97 -6.73 9.23 -15.86
N ASP A 98 -5.61 9.58 -16.45
CA ASP A 98 -5.13 9.03 -17.73
C ASP A 98 -4.28 7.78 -17.52
N LEU A 99 -3.73 7.60 -16.32
CA LEU A 99 -2.94 6.46 -15.90
C LEU A 99 -3.07 6.30 -14.38
N ILE A 100 -3.24 5.08 -13.91
CA ILE A 100 -3.23 4.75 -12.48
C ILE A 100 -2.00 3.88 -12.21
N THR A 101 -1.16 4.30 -11.26
CA THR A 101 0.00 3.52 -10.83
C THR A 101 -0.19 3.04 -9.39
N LEU A 102 0.05 1.75 -9.16
CA LEU A 102 0.08 1.15 -7.83
C LEU A 102 1.53 0.95 -7.42
N GLY A 103 1.95 1.61 -6.35
CA GLY A 103 3.34 1.55 -5.88
C GLY A 103 4.27 2.59 -6.57
N PRO A 104 5.61 2.47 -6.37
CA PRO A 104 6.23 1.46 -5.51
C PRO A 104 5.95 1.70 -4.01
N GLY A 105 6.04 0.62 -3.22
CA GLY A 105 5.83 0.65 -1.77
C GLY A 105 5.68 -0.76 -1.21
N SER A 106 5.71 -0.91 0.11
CA SER A 106 5.44 -2.19 0.77
C SER A 106 4.07 -2.71 0.37
N LEU A 107 3.99 -3.97 -0.05
CA LEU A 107 2.76 -4.54 -0.60
C LEU A 107 1.61 -4.47 0.40
N TYR A 108 1.80 -5.05 1.60
CA TYR A 108 0.76 -5.20 2.61
C TYR A 108 0.58 -3.98 3.52
N THR A 109 1.59 -3.13 3.63
CA THR A 109 1.54 -1.98 4.55
C THR A 109 1.42 -0.62 3.85
N SER A 110 1.67 -0.55 2.54
CA SER A 110 1.57 0.71 1.79
C SER A 110 0.65 0.65 0.56
N VAL A 111 0.70 -0.41 -0.25
CA VAL A 111 -0.12 -0.51 -1.48
C VAL A 111 -1.53 -0.98 -1.16
N LEU A 112 -1.67 -2.19 -0.60
CA LEU A 112 -2.96 -2.81 -0.31
C LEU A 112 -3.84 -2.01 0.65
N PRO A 113 -3.31 -1.33 1.70
CA PRO A 113 -4.16 -0.53 2.59
C PRO A 113 -4.98 0.53 1.87
N ASN A 114 -4.47 1.10 0.79
CA ASN A 114 -5.24 2.07 0.00
C ASN A 114 -6.34 1.39 -0.82
N LEU A 115 -6.11 0.19 -1.33
CA LEU A 115 -7.05 -0.52 -2.21
C LEU A 115 -8.22 -1.18 -1.46
N VAL A 116 -8.06 -1.44 -0.16
CA VAL A 116 -9.11 -2.07 0.67
C VAL A 116 -10.05 -1.05 1.34
N ILE A 117 -9.99 0.22 0.95
CA ILE A 117 -10.86 1.28 1.47
C ILE A 117 -12.10 1.41 0.58
N GLY A 118 -13.28 1.13 1.16
CA GLY A 118 -14.59 1.38 0.56
C GLY A 118 -14.64 1.21 -0.96
N ASP A 119 -15.20 2.19 -1.64
CA ASP A 119 -15.44 2.19 -3.09
C ASP A 119 -14.22 2.54 -3.94
N LEU A 120 -13.01 2.67 -3.37
CA LEU A 120 -11.84 3.10 -4.15
C LEU A 120 -11.49 2.12 -5.27
N LYS A 121 -11.49 0.82 -4.98
CA LYS A 121 -11.23 -0.21 -6.00
C LYS A 121 -12.28 -0.20 -7.11
N ASP A 122 -13.54 0.08 -6.76
CA ASP A 122 -14.64 0.19 -7.74
C ASP A 122 -14.44 1.41 -8.63
N ALA A 123 -14.04 2.55 -8.06
CA ALA A 123 -13.72 3.75 -8.81
C ALA A 123 -12.52 3.54 -9.77
N ILE A 124 -11.53 2.73 -9.37
CA ILE A 124 -10.41 2.34 -10.25
C ILE A 124 -10.93 1.49 -11.41
N MET A 125 -11.79 0.51 -11.15
CA MET A 125 -12.37 -0.34 -12.20
C MET A 125 -13.32 0.42 -13.14
N GLU A 126 -14.00 1.46 -12.65
CA GLU A 126 -14.84 2.35 -13.47
C GLU A 126 -14.02 3.31 -14.34
N SER A 127 -12.76 3.55 -13.99
CA SER A 127 -11.85 4.40 -14.75
C SER A 127 -11.51 3.76 -16.10
N LYS A 128 -11.25 4.60 -17.10
CA LYS A 128 -10.72 4.15 -18.42
C LYS A 128 -9.19 4.12 -18.45
N ALA A 129 -8.55 4.59 -17.38
CA ALA A 129 -7.10 4.64 -17.26
C ALA A 129 -6.53 3.23 -17.10
N PRO A 130 -5.45 2.88 -17.80
CA PRO A 130 -4.75 1.64 -17.52
C PRO A 130 -4.18 1.64 -16.10
N VAL A 131 -4.24 0.49 -15.44
CA VAL A 131 -3.70 0.26 -14.10
C VAL A 131 -2.35 -0.45 -14.21
N VAL A 132 -1.30 0.19 -13.72
CA VAL A 132 0.07 -0.29 -13.78
C VAL A 132 0.60 -0.55 -12.38
N TYR A 133 0.92 -1.80 -12.07
CA TYR A 133 1.61 -2.12 -10.83
C TYR A 133 3.12 -1.99 -11.00
N ILE A 134 3.77 -1.25 -10.12
CA ILE A 134 5.24 -1.12 -10.05
C ILE A 134 5.74 -2.06 -8.96
N ASN A 135 6.25 -3.21 -9.39
CA ASN A 135 6.68 -4.26 -8.48
C ASN A 135 7.95 -3.88 -7.72
N ASN A 136 8.05 -4.33 -6.48
CA ASN A 136 9.22 -4.14 -5.65
C ASN A 136 10.43 -4.88 -6.25
N ILE A 137 11.62 -4.28 -6.15
CA ILE A 137 12.87 -4.88 -6.63
C ILE A 137 13.33 -5.99 -5.68
N MET A 138 13.10 -5.80 -4.37
CA MET A 138 13.50 -6.73 -3.31
C MET A 138 12.27 -7.17 -2.54
N THR A 139 12.31 -8.38 -2.00
CA THR A 139 11.32 -8.84 -1.02
C THR A 139 11.46 -8.04 0.27
N GLN A 140 10.41 -8.01 1.04
CA GLN A 140 10.41 -7.37 2.36
C GLN A 140 10.23 -8.44 3.43
N PRO A 141 11.25 -8.66 4.30
CA PRO A 141 11.16 -9.63 5.37
C PRO A 141 9.94 -9.39 6.26
N GLY A 142 9.23 -10.48 6.56
CA GLY A 142 8.02 -10.41 7.36
C GLY A 142 6.75 -9.99 6.61
N GLU A 143 6.85 -9.62 5.33
CA GLU A 143 5.67 -9.30 4.50
C GLU A 143 5.61 -10.16 3.23
N THR A 144 6.70 -10.17 2.44
CA THR A 144 6.75 -10.80 1.12
C THR A 144 7.93 -11.76 0.98
N ASP A 145 8.23 -12.51 2.05
CA ASP A 145 9.29 -13.51 2.01
C ASP A 145 9.03 -14.52 0.88
N GLU A 146 10.07 -14.77 0.09
CA GLU A 146 10.03 -15.70 -1.05
C GLU A 146 9.06 -15.34 -2.19
N TYR A 147 8.39 -14.16 -2.15
CA TYR A 147 7.46 -13.75 -3.20
C TYR A 147 8.17 -13.50 -4.54
N THR A 148 7.58 -14.05 -5.58
CA THR A 148 7.87 -13.68 -6.97
C THR A 148 7.07 -12.43 -7.37
N ALA A 149 7.34 -11.87 -8.54
CA ALA A 149 6.52 -10.79 -9.11
C ALA A 149 5.07 -11.23 -9.30
N PHE A 150 4.85 -12.49 -9.66
CA PHE A 150 3.51 -13.07 -9.80
C PHE A 150 2.77 -13.14 -8.45
N ASP A 151 3.45 -13.54 -7.37
CA ASP A 151 2.83 -13.58 -6.03
C ASP A 151 2.41 -12.19 -5.55
N HIS A 152 3.19 -11.14 -5.87
CA HIS A 152 2.79 -9.76 -5.59
C HIS A 152 1.51 -9.36 -6.35
N VAL A 153 1.43 -9.73 -7.64
CA VAL A 153 0.22 -9.48 -8.45
C VAL A 153 -0.96 -10.25 -7.89
N LEU A 154 -0.80 -11.55 -7.60
CA LEU A 154 -1.87 -12.36 -7.01
C LEU A 154 -2.39 -11.77 -5.69
N ALA A 155 -1.50 -11.32 -4.82
CA ALA A 155 -1.91 -10.69 -3.57
C ALA A 155 -2.77 -9.44 -3.80
N ILE A 156 -2.50 -8.64 -4.85
CA ILE A 156 -3.35 -7.49 -5.20
C ILE A 156 -4.70 -7.97 -5.74
N LEU A 157 -4.72 -8.97 -6.63
CA LEU A 157 -5.96 -9.50 -7.20
C LEU A 157 -6.86 -10.12 -6.11
N ASP A 158 -6.29 -10.84 -5.14
CA ASP A 158 -7.01 -11.43 -4.01
C ASP A 158 -7.69 -10.39 -3.10
N HIS A 159 -7.20 -9.15 -3.10
CA HIS A 159 -7.78 -8.03 -2.34
C HIS A 159 -8.69 -7.14 -3.18
N THR A 160 -8.66 -7.30 -4.52
CA THR A 160 -9.39 -6.46 -5.47
C THR A 160 -10.26 -7.32 -6.40
N TYR A 161 -9.92 -7.41 -7.67
CA TYR A 161 -10.65 -8.14 -8.72
C TYR A 161 -9.67 -8.81 -9.69
N ASP A 162 -10.05 -9.92 -10.32
CA ASP A 162 -9.20 -10.70 -11.24
C ASP A 162 -8.63 -9.91 -12.42
N SER A 163 -9.29 -8.83 -12.83
CA SER A 163 -8.88 -7.97 -13.95
C SER A 163 -8.42 -6.57 -13.49
N PHE A 164 -7.92 -6.45 -12.26
CA PHE A 164 -7.63 -5.14 -11.65
C PHE A 164 -6.34 -4.49 -12.17
N ILE A 165 -5.40 -5.27 -12.69
CA ILE A 165 -4.10 -4.80 -13.17
C ILE A 165 -3.98 -5.07 -14.68
N ASP A 166 -3.65 -4.03 -15.47
CA ASP A 166 -3.38 -4.18 -16.90
C ASP A 166 -1.91 -4.50 -17.19
N TYR A 167 -0.99 -3.89 -16.41
CA TYR A 167 0.45 -4.04 -16.61
C TYR A 167 1.18 -4.16 -15.28
N CYS A 168 2.24 -4.98 -15.26
CA CYS A 168 3.18 -5.06 -14.14
C CYS A 168 4.58 -4.68 -14.62
N ILE A 169 5.20 -3.69 -13.99
CA ILE A 169 6.59 -3.29 -14.26
C ILE A 169 7.50 -4.01 -13.27
N VAL A 170 8.42 -4.81 -13.78
CA VAL A 170 9.41 -5.56 -13.00
C VAL A 170 10.83 -5.10 -13.30
N ASN A 171 11.72 -5.17 -12.31
CA ASN A 171 13.14 -4.89 -12.53
C ASN A 171 13.82 -6.07 -13.21
N THR A 172 14.35 -5.85 -14.39
CA THR A 172 15.18 -6.84 -15.14
C THR A 172 16.66 -6.54 -15.07
N GLY A 173 17.04 -5.43 -14.42
CA GLY A 173 18.42 -5.00 -14.28
C GLY A 173 19.17 -5.80 -13.21
N LYS A 174 20.49 -5.95 -13.42
CA LYS A 174 21.34 -6.60 -12.40
C LYS A 174 21.52 -5.68 -11.20
N ILE A 175 21.28 -6.21 -10.02
CA ILE A 175 21.60 -5.54 -8.75
C ILE A 175 23.08 -5.75 -8.45
N SER A 176 23.78 -4.70 -8.01
CA SER A 176 25.21 -4.80 -7.67
C SER A 176 25.43 -5.72 -6.47
N GLY A 177 26.59 -6.44 -6.45
CA GLY A 177 26.90 -7.36 -5.37
C GLY A 177 26.90 -6.69 -3.98
N ALA A 178 27.40 -5.48 -3.88
CA ALA A 178 27.42 -4.71 -2.63
C ALA A 178 26.00 -4.38 -2.11
N LEU A 179 25.04 -4.13 -3.02
CA LEU A 179 23.64 -3.93 -2.63
C LEU A 179 22.98 -5.26 -2.26
N LEU A 180 23.26 -6.33 -2.99
CA LEU A 180 22.73 -7.66 -2.66
C LEU A 180 23.17 -8.11 -1.26
N GLU A 181 24.47 -7.94 -0.94
CA GLU A 181 25.01 -8.25 0.37
C GLU A 181 24.29 -7.46 1.47
N LYS A 182 24.17 -6.14 1.29
CA LYS A 182 23.48 -5.29 2.27
C LYS A 182 22.02 -5.70 2.51
N TYR A 183 21.28 -6.01 1.45
CA TYR A 183 19.86 -6.42 1.59
C TYR A 183 19.72 -7.85 2.12
N SER A 184 20.67 -8.74 1.80
CA SER A 184 20.71 -10.09 2.32
C SER A 184 20.95 -10.13 3.83
N ASP A 185 21.74 -9.20 4.39
CA ASP A 185 21.93 -9.04 5.84
C ASP A 185 20.61 -8.70 6.56
N ASP A 186 19.70 -8.00 5.89
CA ASP A 186 18.35 -7.70 6.38
C ASP A 186 17.32 -8.81 6.05
N GLY A 187 17.73 -9.92 5.42
CA GLY A 187 16.86 -11.03 5.02
C GLY A 187 16.09 -10.82 3.73
N SER A 188 16.33 -9.71 2.99
CA SER A 188 15.68 -9.43 1.71
C SER A 188 16.40 -10.10 0.55
N CYS A 189 15.66 -10.59 -0.44
CA CYS A 189 16.19 -11.12 -1.68
C CYS A 189 15.57 -10.42 -2.90
N PRO A 190 16.24 -10.46 -4.07
CA PRO A 190 15.62 -9.95 -5.31
C PRO A 190 14.33 -10.68 -5.63
N VAL A 191 13.30 -9.90 -6.00
CA VAL A 191 12.05 -10.49 -6.47
C VAL A 191 12.29 -11.20 -7.80
N ALA A 192 12.00 -12.49 -7.83
CA ALA A 192 12.08 -13.30 -9.05
C ALA A 192 10.90 -12.96 -9.98
N TYR A 193 11.12 -13.09 -11.29
CA TYR A 193 10.06 -12.95 -12.29
C TYR A 193 10.26 -13.97 -13.39
N ASP A 194 9.18 -14.51 -13.94
CA ASP A 194 9.21 -15.39 -15.11
C ASP A 194 9.24 -14.57 -16.39
N LYS A 195 9.90 -15.09 -17.40
CA LYS A 195 10.06 -14.43 -18.72
C LYS A 195 9.08 -14.94 -19.76
N GLU A 196 8.15 -15.84 -19.36
CA GLU A 196 7.16 -16.42 -20.25
C GLU A 196 5.88 -15.60 -20.34
#